data_574de5d323f3b2a5686260681b37d22a
#
_entry.id   574de5d323f3b2a5686260681b37d22a
#
_cell.length_a   1.000
_cell.length_b   1.000
_cell.length_c   1.000
_cell.angle_alpha   90.00
_cell.angle_beta   90.00
_cell.angle_gamma   90.00
#
_symmetry.space_group_name_H-M   'P 1'
#
loop_
_entity.id
_entity.type
_entity.pdbx_description
1 polymer ?
#
loop_
_entity_poly.entity_id
_entity_poly.type
_entity_poly.pdbx_seq_one_letter_code
_entity_poly.pdbx_strand_id
1 'polypeptide(L)'
;DVTHGTDEANTEYFNAGMDSTILQGAQLSGGSRAVELGLITLKGTKSLANIMFVLGLLTASGILYFSYLNTESTSNAYHAAIIALIGVLIGYFYTAKPIRLSSRYGLGEISIFLAFGPLLTLGTGYAISMETIISYSNEFYNLLLLGVPIGILTTNILFINQYPDYTSDKKVGKNHLVVLLGKKASRWVYALNLALAVGSLYFISENLINDTQAMLFDFRII
;
A
#
# COMPACT_ATOMS: atom_id res chain seq x y z
N ASP A 1 -2.14 16.06 -4.53
CA ASP A 1 -2.63 16.20 -5.90
C ASP A 1 -3.30 17.56 -6.12
N VAL A 2 -4.21 18.00 -5.27
CA VAL A 2 -4.85 19.35 -5.34
C VAL A 2 -3.80 20.48 -5.46
N THR A 3 -2.74 20.44 -4.67
CA THR A 3 -1.68 21.50 -4.68
C THR A 3 -0.70 21.39 -5.85
N HIS A 4 -0.80 20.37 -6.68
CA HIS A 4 0.12 20.12 -7.79
C HIS A 4 -0.57 20.16 -9.17
N GLY A 5 -1.85 20.52 -9.22
CA GLY A 5 -2.62 20.62 -10.47
C GLY A 5 -2.96 19.29 -11.14
N THR A 6 -2.74 18.14 -10.46
CA THR A 6 -3.08 16.83 -11.02
C THR A 6 -4.58 16.69 -11.24
N ASP A 7 -5.37 17.19 -10.27
CA ASP A 7 -6.82 17.11 -10.31
C ASP A 7 -7.38 18.05 -11.39
N GLU A 8 -6.78 19.26 -11.56
CA GLU A 8 -7.12 20.19 -12.66
C GLU A 8 -6.79 19.56 -14.03
N ALA A 9 -5.59 18.98 -14.18
CA ALA A 9 -5.18 18.33 -15.42
C ALA A 9 -6.08 17.13 -15.76
N ASN A 10 -6.58 16.38 -14.79
CA ASN A 10 -7.57 15.32 -14.99
C ASN A 10 -8.90 15.91 -15.48
N THR A 11 -9.37 16.99 -14.87
CA THR A 11 -10.62 17.65 -15.25
C THR A 11 -10.56 18.21 -16.67
N GLU A 12 -9.47 18.88 -17.06
CA GLU A 12 -9.27 19.38 -18.43
C GLU A 12 -9.27 18.23 -19.45
N TYR A 13 -8.58 17.12 -19.14
CA TYR A 13 -8.51 15.98 -20.05
C TYR A 13 -9.89 15.36 -20.31
N PHE A 14 -10.70 15.19 -19.28
CA PHE A 14 -12.04 14.63 -19.41
C PHE A 14 -13.02 15.60 -20.06
N ASN A 15 -12.93 16.90 -19.79
CA ASN A 15 -13.80 17.90 -20.40
C ASN A 15 -13.48 18.15 -21.90
N ALA A 16 -12.23 17.97 -22.32
CA ALA A 16 -11.82 18.17 -23.69
C ALA A 16 -12.25 17.05 -24.65
N GLY A 17 -12.64 15.87 -24.14
CA GLY A 17 -12.94 14.71 -24.94
C GLY A 17 -14.34 14.12 -24.79
N MET A 18 -15.21 14.69 -23.97
CA MET A 18 -16.47 14.05 -23.61
C MET A 18 -17.68 14.98 -23.68
N ASP A 19 -18.70 14.49 -24.37
CA ASP A 19 -20.04 15.03 -24.37
C ASP A 19 -20.62 15.03 -22.93
N SER A 20 -21.42 16.03 -22.58
CA SER A 20 -21.92 16.32 -21.21
C SER A 20 -22.71 15.17 -20.55
N THR A 21 -23.04 14.13 -21.30
CA THR A 21 -23.70 12.91 -20.82
C THR A 21 -22.77 11.93 -20.09
N ILE A 22 -21.44 12.12 -20.12
CA ILE A 22 -20.46 11.19 -19.53
C ILE A 22 -19.75 11.82 -18.31
N LEU A 23 -20.43 12.69 -17.57
CA LEU A 23 -19.98 13.16 -16.25
C LEU A 23 -19.67 12.01 -15.26
N GLN A 24 -20.22 10.82 -15.48
CA GLN A 24 -19.91 9.64 -14.67
C GLN A 24 -18.49 9.09 -14.89
N GLY A 25 -17.89 9.28 -16.07
CA GLY A 25 -16.51 8.83 -16.34
C GLY A 25 -15.45 9.66 -15.63
N ALA A 26 -15.71 10.95 -15.40
CA ALA A 26 -14.80 11.84 -14.64
C ALA A 26 -14.69 11.48 -13.16
N GLN A 27 -15.61 10.69 -12.62
CA GLN A 27 -15.58 10.20 -11.24
C GLN A 27 -14.62 9.01 -11.03
N LEU A 28 -14.13 8.39 -12.09
CA LEU A 28 -13.24 7.23 -12.01
C LEU A 28 -11.77 7.61 -11.82
N SER A 29 -11.42 8.88 -11.97
CA SER A 29 -10.05 9.38 -11.73
C SER A 29 -10.07 10.55 -10.75
N GLY A 30 -8.95 10.78 -10.04
CA GLY A 30 -8.81 11.90 -9.12
C GLY A 30 -9.47 11.72 -7.73
N GLY A 31 -9.85 10.51 -7.35
CA GLY A 31 -10.42 10.21 -6.03
C GLY A 31 -11.81 10.84 -5.80
N SER A 32 -12.11 11.21 -4.53
CA SER A 32 -13.43 11.73 -4.16
C SER A 32 -13.73 13.14 -4.68
N ARG A 33 -12.71 13.90 -5.09
CA ARG A 33 -12.81 15.31 -5.53
C ARG A 33 -13.56 16.23 -4.54
N ALA A 34 -13.62 15.82 -3.27
CA ALA A 34 -14.42 16.52 -2.24
C ALA A 34 -13.98 17.99 -2.03
N VAL A 35 -12.69 18.27 -2.18
CA VAL A 35 -12.16 19.65 -2.08
C VAL A 35 -12.56 20.48 -3.28
N GLU A 36 -12.48 19.94 -4.50
CA GLU A 36 -12.86 20.63 -5.73
C GLU A 36 -14.37 20.90 -5.79
N LEU A 37 -15.18 19.95 -5.31
CA LEU A 37 -16.63 20.10 -5.21
C LEU A 37 -17.06 21.02 -4.06
N GLY A 38 -16.12 21.57 -3.29
CA GLY A 38 -16.43 22.46 -2.16
C GLY A 38 -17.07 21.77 -0.96
N LEU A 39 -17.11 20.44 -0.93
CA LEU A 39 -17.69 19.65 0.18
C LEU A 39 -16.85 19.75 1.45
N ILE A 40 -15.54 19.94 1.30
CA ILE A 40 -14.60 20.14 2.40
C ILE A 40 -13.51 21.12 1.97
N THR A 41 -13.06 21.98 2.88
CA THR A 41 -11.94 22.88 2.61
C THR A 41 -10.60 22.13 2.72
N LEU A 42 -9.58 22.61 1.99
CA LEU A 42 -8.21 22.07 2.12
C LEU A 42 -7.70 22.10 3.57
N LYS A 43 -8.05 23.15 4.33
CA LYS A 43 -7.72 23.26 5.75
C LYS A 43 -8.45 22.19 6.58
N GLY A 44 -9.74 21.96 6.29
CA GLY A 44 -10.54 20.91 6.93
C GLY A 44 -9.98 19.50 6.64
N THR A 45 -9.59 19.23 5.39
CA THR A 45 -8.96 17.96 5.01
C THR A 45 -7.64 17.73 5.78
N LYS A 46 -6.78 18.74 5.87
CA LYS A 46 -5.54 18.66 6.65
C LYS A 46 -5.79 18.43 8.13
N SER A 47 -6.78 19.13 8.71
CA SER A 47 -7.15 18.96 10.11
C SER A 47 -7.65 17.54 10.37
N LEU A 48 -8.54 17.03 9.53
CA LEU A 48 -9.06 15.67 9.63
C LEU A 48 -7.92 14.63 9.50
N ALA A 49 -7.02 14.80 8.53
CA ALA A 49 -5.87 13.93 8.37
C ALA A 49 -4.97 13.89 9.62
N ASN A 50 -4.70 15.06 10.23
CA ASN A 50 -3.93 15.13 11.47
C ASN A 50 -4.64 14.43 12.64
N ILE A 51 -5.96 14.61 12.78
CA ILE A 51 -6.75 13.94 13.82
C ILE A 51 -6.66 12.42 13.63
N MET A 52 -6.88 11.90 12.40
CA MET A 52 -6.79 10.49 12.10
C MET A 52 -5.38 9.94 12.36
N PHE A 53 -4.35 10.72 12.02
CA PHE A 53 -2.96 10.35 12.30
C PHE A 53 -2.69 10.22 13.81
N VAL A 54 -3.14 11.18 14.61
CA VAL A 54 -3.00 11.11 16.08
C VAL A 54 -3.75 9.94 16.66
N LEU A 55 -4.99 9.69 16.22
CA LEU A 55 -5.78 8.54 16.65
C LEU A 55 -5.09 7.22 16.28
N GLY A 56 -4.51 7.13 15.06
CA GLY A 56 -3.72 5.98 14.64
C GLY A 56 -2.50 5.74 15.53
N LEU A 57 -1.77 6.80 15.89
CA LEU A 57 -0.63 6.69 16.80
C LEU A 57 -1.06 6.24 18.21
N LEU A 58 -2.16 6.76 18.73
CA LEU A 58 -2.70 6.35 20.03
C LEU A 58 -3.11 4.87 20.01
N THR A 59 -3.80 4.43 18.96
CA THR A 59 -4.18 3.02 18.79
C THR A 59 -2.96 2.12 18.69
N ALA A 60 -1.97 2.49 17.87
CA ALA A 60 -0.73 1.74 17.73
C ALA A 60 0.02 1.64 19.06
N SER A 61 0.12 2.76 19.81
CA SER A 61 0.73 2.76 21.15
C SER A 61 0.00 1.86 22.13
N GLY A 62 -1.35 1.81 22.06
CA GLY A 62 -2.16 0.91 22.87
C GLY A 62 -1.89 -0.57 22.56
N ILE A 63 -1.79 -0.91 21.27
CA ILE A 63 -1.45 -2.27 20.81
C ILE A 63 -0.04 -2.67 21.29
N LEU A 64 0.94 -1.79 21.12
CA LEU A 64 2.31 -2.04 21.57
C LEU A 64 2.40 -2.20 23.11
N TYR A 65 1.65 -1.39 23.85
CA TYR A 65 1.59 -1.50 25.31
C TYR A 65 0.94 -2.81 25.74
N PHE A 66 -0.14 -3.20 25.08
CA PHE A 66 -0.80 -4.49 25.32
C PHE A 66 0.16 -5.66 25.00
N SER A 67 0.84 -5.63 23.88
CA SER A 67 1.87 -6.61 23.51
C SER A 67 2.97 -6.68 24.58
N TYR A 68 3.49 -5.54 25.02
CA TYR A 68 4.51 -5.46 26.08
C TYR A 68 4.07 -6.13 27.41
N LEU A 69 2.80 -5.96 27.77
CA LEU A 69 2.26 -6.53 29.02
C LEU A 69 2.03 -8.05 28.94
N ASN A 70 1.70 -8.58 27.76
CA ASN A 70 1.25 -9.95 27.58
C ASN A 70 2.29 -10.88 26.94
N THR A 71 3.40 -10.34 26.50
CA THR A 71 4.49 -11.12 25.90
C THR A 71 5.60 -11.31 26.95
N GLU A 72 6.14 -12.51 27.04
CA GLU A 72 7.28 -12.80 27.92
C GLU A 72 8.56 -12.05 27.50
N SER A 73 8.57 -11.48 26.28
CA SER A 73 9.70 -10.79 25.68
C SER A 73 9.34 -9.37 25.22
N THR A 74 10.04 -8.38 25.76
CA THR A 74 9.99 -6.99 25.28
C THR A 74 10.51 -6.83 23.84
N SER A 75 11.18 -7.85 23.30
CA SER A 75 11.76 -7.86 21.95
C SER A 75 10.72 -7.69 20.85
N ASN A 76 9.58 -8.40 20.95
CA ASN A 76 8.52 -8.30 19.95
C ASN A 76 7.93 -6.89 19.89
N ALA A 77 7.60 -6.28 21.02
CA ALA A 77 7.06 -4.93 21.07
C ALA A 77 8.04 -3.90 20.46
N TYR A 78 9.34 -4.06 20.71
CA TYR A 78 10.38 -3.22 20.15
C TYR A 78 10.46 -3.36 18.61
N HIS A 79 10.45 -4.59 18.07
CA HIS A 79 10.47 -4.81 16.63
C HIS A 79 9.20 -4.32 15.95
N ALA A 80 8.02 -4.55 16.55
CA ALA A 80 6.75 -4.01 16.06
C ALA A 80 6.78 -2.48 16.01
N ALA A 81 7.33 -1.81 17.03
CA ALA A 81 7.46 -0.35 17.07
C ALA A 81 8.37 0.19 15.95
N ILE A 82 9.51 -0.47 15.69
CA ILE A 82 10.41 -0.10 14.58
C ILE A 82 9.70 -0.24 13.24
N ILE A 83 9.01 -1.36 13.01
CA ILE A 83 8.30 -1.60 11.76
C ILE A 83 7.18 -0.58 11.59
N ALA A 84 6.42 -0.28 12.65
CA ALA A 84 5.40 0.76 12.63
C ALA A 84 6.00 2.13 12.27
N LEU A 85 7.15 2.50 12.85
CA LEU A 85 7.84 3.74 12.52
C LEU A 85 8.26 3.79 11.04
N ILE A 86 8.81 2.69 10.51
CA ILE A 86 9.16 2.58 9.09
C ILE A 86 7.90 2.77 8.23
N GLY A 87 6.79 2.12 8.57
CA GLY A 87 5.50 2.25 7.88
C GLY A 87 5.00 3.70 7.88
N VAL A 88 5.07 4.39 9.02
CA VAL A 88 4.72 5.81 9.16
C VAL A 88 5.60 6.69 8.26
N LEU A 89 6.91 6.47 8.25
CA LEU A 89 7.84 7.21 7.38
C LEU A 89 7.55 6.99 5.90
N ILE A 90 7.33 5.74 5.49
CA ILE A 90 6.91 5.42 4.11
C ILE A 90 5.62 6.16 3.78
N GLY A 91 4.58 6.07 4.62
CA GLY A 91 3.29 6.71 4.42
C GLY A 91 3.41 8.24 4.31
N TYR A 92 4.19 8.86 5.19
CA TYR A 92 4.43 10.30 5.16
C TYR A 92 5.15 10.72 3.87
N PHE A 93 6.29 10.11 3.56
CA PHE A 93 7.09 10.44 2.38
C PHE A 93 6.52 9.91 1.08
N TYR A 94 5.43 9.15 1.13
CA TYR A 94 4.74 8.72 -0.08
C TYR A 94 4.29 9.92 -0.92
N THR A 95 3.76 10.96 -0.28
CA THR A 95 3.31 12.20 -0.94
C THR A 95 4.08 13.45 -0.54
N ALA A 96 4.73 13.46 0.64
CA ALA A 96 5.40 14.65 1.18
C ALA A 96 6.73 14.95 0.49
N LYS A 97 6.99 16.25 0.28
CA LYS A 97 8.32 16.74 -0.14
C LYS A 97 9.34 16.53 1.00
N PRO A 98 10.62 16.34 0.70
CA PRO A 98 11.24 16.38 -0.64
C PRO A 98 11.19 15.04 -1.40
N ILE A 99 10.81 13.92 -0.78
CA ILE A 99 10.98 12.59 -1.35
C ILE A 99 9.87 12.28 -2.35
N ARG A 100 8.59 12.37 -1.98
CA ARG A 100 7.42 12.08 -2.84
C ARG A 100 7.56 10.75 -3.58
N LEU A 101 7.64 9.65 -2.86
CA LEU A 101 7.86 8.30 -3.41
C LEU A 101 6.88 7.96 -4.54
N SER A 102 5.61 8.37 -4.40
CA SER A 102 4.54 8.15 -5.41
C SER A 102 4.82 8.75 -6.79
N SER A 103 5.76 9.68 -6.88
CA SER A 103 6.08 10.42 -8.12
C SER A 103 7.46 10.07 -8.68
N ARG A 104 8.15 9.05 -8.15
CA ARG A 104 9.56 8.77 -8.48
C ARG A 104 9.78 7.35 -8.94
N TYR A 105 9.97 7.16 -10.24
CA TYR A 105 10.65 6.02 -10.89
C TYR A 105 10.34 4.63 -10.30
N GLY A 106 9.09 4.36 -9.94
CA GLY A 106 8.68 3.08 -9.36
C GLY A 106 8.86 2.95 -7.86
N LEU A 107 9.41 3.98 -7.18
CA LEU A 107 9.55 3.95 -5.72
C LEU A 107 8.20 3.92 -4.98
N GLY A 108 7.14 4.49 -5.60
CA GLY A 108 5.78 4.40 -5.08
C GLY A 108 5.28 2.96 -5.02
N GLU A 109 5.46 2.22 -6.11
CA GLU A 109 5.06 0.83 -6.23
C GLU A 109 5.84 -0.06 -5.26
N ILE A 110 7.16 0.13 -5.16
CA ILE A 110 8.00 -0.58 -4.18
C ILE A 110 7.56 -0.25 -2.74
N SER A 111 7.24 1.00 -2.46
CA SER A 111 6.77 1.43 -1.13
C SER A 111 5.46 0.77 -0.74
N ILE A 112 4.51 0.67 -1.66
CA ILE A 112 3.23 -0.02 -1.45
C ILE A 112 3.46 -1.51 -1.25
N PHE A 113 4.29 -2.14 -2.08
CA PHE A 113 4.65 -3.55 -1.92
C PHE A 113 5.20 -3.84 -0.52
N LEU A 114 6.19 -3.05 -0.08
CA LEU A 114 6.83 -3.26 1.22
C LEU A 114 5.88 -2.97 2.38
N ALA A 115 5.16 -1.84 2.33
CA ALA A 115 4.31 -1.40 3.43
C ALA A 115 3.10 -2.31 3.66
N PHE A 116 2.43 -2.73 2.58
CA PHE A 116 1.22 -3.57 2.65
C PHE A 116 1.50 -5.07 2.52
N GLY A 117 2.72 -5.45 2.24
CA GLY A 117 3.17 -6.83 2.20
C GLY A 117 4.07 -7.16 3.40
N PRO A 118 5.36 -7.35 3.19
CA PRO A 118 6.28 -7.86 4.21
C PRO A 118 6.30 -7.08 5.53
N LEU A 119 6.23 -5.74 5.50
CA LEU A 119 6.21 -4.94 6.73
C LEU A 119 4.90 -5.10 7.51
N LEU A 120 3.77 -5.18 6.82
CA LEU A 120 2.48 -5.39 7.46
C LEU A 120 2.40 -6.74 8.15
N THR A 121 2.75 -7.83 7.46
CA THR A 121 2.69 -9.18 8.01
C THR A 121 3.66 -9.37 9.16
N LEU A 122 4.89 -8.90 9.00
CA LEU A 122 5.91 -9.00 10.04
C LEU A 122 5.56 -8.13 11.25
N GLY A 123 5.12 -6.89 11.04
CA GLY A 123 4.73 -5.98 12.11
C GLY A 123 3.52 -6.50 12.89
N THR A 124 2.54 -7.07 12.21
CA THR A 124 1.39 -7.71 12.85
C THR A 124 1.83 -8.95 13.63
N GLY A 125 2.68 -9.80 13.04
CA GLY A 125 3.24 -10.97 13.72
C GLY A 125 3.90 -10.59 15.05
N TYR A 126 4.80 -9.62 15.03
CA TYR A 126 5.45 -9.12 16.26
C TYR A 126 4.47 -8.49 17.25
N ALA A 127 3.41 -7.84 16.78
CA ALA A 127 2.45 -7.16 17.66
C ALA A 127 1.51 -8.13 18.40
N ILE A 128 1.19 -9.29 17.81
CA ILE A 128 0.19 -10.22 18.37
C ILE A 128 0.77 -11.54 18.89
N SER A 129 2.01 -11.89 18.54
CA SER A 129 2.62 -13.15 18.99
C SER A 129 2.85 -13.14 20.50
N MET A 130 2.43 -14.20 21.17
CA MET A 130 2.72 -14.43 22.59
C MET A 130 4.14 -14.95 22.81
N GLU A 131 4.71 -15.65 21.82
CA GLU A 131 6.07 -16.15 21.84
C GLU A 131 7.04 -15.16 21.21
N THR A 132 8.29 -15.21 21.62
CA THR A 132 9.33 -14.34 21.05
C THR A 132 9.68 -14.79 19.63
N ILE A 133 9.41 -13.93 18.65
CA ILE A 133 9.85 -14.13 17.27
C ILE A 133 11.33 -13.73 17.19
N ILE A 134 12.19 -14.72 16.94
CA ILE A 134 13.63 -14.48 16.80
C ILE A 134 13.91 -13.99 15.39
N SER A 135 14.62 -12.86 15.26
CA SER A 135 15.04 -12.35 13.95
C SER A 135 15.85 -13.41 13.19
N TYR A 136 15.52 -13.56 11.89
CA TYR A 136 16.09 -14.59 11.02
C TYR A 136 15.73 -16.04 11.39
N SER A 137 14.72 -16.25 12.21
CA SER A 137 14.12 -17.58 12.42
C SER A 137 13.18 -17.98 11.28
N ASN A 138 12.72 -19.22 11.30
CA ASN A 138 11.72 -19.69 10.31
C ASN A 138 10.43 -18.87 10.40
N GLU A 139 9.96 -18.56 11.60
CA GLU A 139 8.76 -17.73 11.82
C GLU A 139 8.92 -16.34 11.19
N PHE A 140 10.09 -15.71 11.36
CA PHE A 140 10.40 -14.43 10.76
C PHE A 140 10.31 -14.50 9.22
N TYR A 141 10.95 -15.50 8.61
CA TYR A 141 10.91 -15.66 7.15
C TYR A 141 9.52 -16.04 6.65
N ASN A 142 8.78 -16.85 7.38
CA ASN A 142 7.41 -17.22 7.04
C ASN A 142 6.48 -16.00 7.02
N LEU A 143 6.60 -15.11 8.00
CA LEU A 143 5.85 -13.85 8.02
C LEU A 143 6.21 -12.93 6.85
N LEU A 144 7.50 -12.82 6.51
CA LEU A 144 7.93 -12.07 5.34
C LEU A 144 7.37 -12.65 4.04
N LEU A 145 7.46 -13.98 3.87
CA LEU A 145 6.97 -14.67 2.68
C LEU A 145 5.46 -14.53 2.52
N LEU A 146 4.69 -14.64 3.62
CA LEU A 146 3.24 -14.43 3.61
C LEU A 146 2.87 -13.03 3.12
N GLY A 147 3.71 -12.04 3.38
CA GLY A 147 3.53 -10.66 2.91
C GLY A 147 3.73 -10.50 1.40
N VAL A 148 4.50 -11.39 0.74
CA VAL A 148 4.84 -11.22 -0.68
C VAL A 148 3.62 -11.19 -1.59
N PRO A 149 2.70 -12.18 -1.60
CA PRO A 149 1.52 -12.14 -2.46
C PRO A 149 0.60 -10.95 -2.13
N ILE A 150 0.46 -10.61 -0.85
CA ILE A 150 -0.36 -9.49 -0.40
C ILE A 150 0.21 -8.17 -0.95
N GLY A 151 1.52 -7.96 -0.82
CA GLY A 151 2.19 -6.78 -1.34
C GLY A 151 2.09 -6.65 -2.85
N ILE A 152 2.27 -7.76 -3.60
CA ILE A 152 2.14 -7.78 -5.06
C ILE A 152 0.71 -7.41 -5.49
N LEU A 153 -0.31 -8.02 -4.87
CA LEU A 153 -1.71 -7.74 -5.21
C LEU A 153 -2.10 -6.30 -4.87
N THR A 154 -1.65 -5.77 -3.73
CA THR A 154 -1.88 -4.38 -3.36
C THR A 154 -1.20 -3.42 -4.33
N THR A 155 0.02 -3.75 -4.79
CA THR A 155 0.71 -2.99 -5.83
C THR A 155 -0.06 -3.02 -7.15
N ASN A 156 -0.70 -4.13 -7.50
CA ASN A 156 -1.55 -4.21 -8.69
C ASN A 156 -2.80 -3.34 -8.60
N ILE A 157 -3.37 -3.16 -7.41
CA ILE A 157 -4.46 -2.19 -7.20
C ILE A 157 -3.97 -0.77 -7.50
N LEU A 158 -2.77 -0.41 -7.03
CA LEU A 158 -2.16 0.87 -7.38
C LEU A 158 -1.95 0.99 -8.89
N PHE A 159 -1.41 -0.04 -9.54
CA PHE A 159 -1.16 -0.06 -10.98
C PHE A 159 -2.43 0.22 -11.79
N ILE A 160 -3.54 -0.46 -11.49
CA ILE A 160 -4.80 -0.28 -12.24
C ILE A 160 -5.36 1.13 -12.05
N ASN A 161 -5.19 1.72 -10.85
CA ASN A 161 -5.63 3.09 -10.56
C ASN A 161 -4.79 4.16 -11.28
N GLN A 162 -3.54 3.86 -11.62
CA GLN A 162 -2.67 4.76 -12.37
C GLN A 162 -2.98 4.80 -13.88
N TYR A 163 -3.73 3.85 -14.41
CA TYR A 163 -4.04 3.80 -15.85
C TYR A 163 -4.91 4.94 -16.35
N PRO A 164 -6.05 5.28 -15.69
CA PRO A 164 -6.85 6.45 -16.06
C PRO A 164 -6.02 7.74 -15.98
N ASP A 165 -5.21 7.87 -14.93
CA ASP A 165 -4.43 9.07 -14.61
C ASP A 165 -3.16 9.24 -15.46
N TYR A 166 -2.84 8.29 -16.34
CA TYR A 166 -1.61 8.29 -17.15
C TYR A 166 -1.30 9.62 -17.82
N THR A 167 -2.30 10.23 -18.49
CA THR A 167 -2.09 11.43 -19.31
C THR A 167 -1.90 12.66 -18.44
N SER A 168 -2.69 12.82 -17.39
CA SER A 168 -2.60 13.92 -16.44
C SER A 168 -1.33 13.81 -15.58
N ASP A 169 -1.01 12.63 -15.08
CA ASP A 169 0.19 12.40 -14.27
C ASP A 169 1.47 12.66 -15.08
N LYS A 170 1.49 12.27 -16.36
CA LYS A 170 2.60 12.58 -17.27
C LYS A 170 2.76 14.08 -17.49
N LYS A 171 1.65 14.84 -17.64
CA LYS A 171 1.69 16.30 -17.81
C LYS A 171 2.29 17.01 -16.59
N VAL A 172 1.97 16.57 -15.38
CA VAL A 172 2.44 17.19 -14.12
C VAL A 172 3.76 16.61 -13.62
N GLY A 173 4.40 15.72 -14.41
CA GLY A 173 5.73 15.18 -14.09
C GLY A 173 5.75 14.12 -12.99
N LYS A 174 4.65 13.41 -12.74
CA LYS A 174 4.67 12.20 -11.94
C LYS A 174 5.24 11.05 -12.75
N ASN A 175 6.37 10.50 -12.31
CA ASN A 175 7.10 9.45 -13.01
C ASN A 175 6.94 8.08 -12.32
N HIS A 176 5.69 7.67 -12.07
CA HIS A 176 5.41 6.31 -11.62
C HIS A 176 5.57 5.28 -12.75
N LEU A 177 5.57 3.98 -12.44
CA LEU A 177 5.92 2.94 -13.41
C LEU A 177 5.01 2.95 -14.64
N VAL A 178 3.71 3.20 -14.51
CA VAL A 178 2.79 3.24 -15.65
C VAL A 178 3.14 4.39 -16.61
N VAL A 179 3.57 5.55 -16.09
CA VAL A 179 4.03 6.67 -16.93
C VAL A 179 5.35 6.34 -17.63
N LEU A 180 6.28 5.71 -16.92
CA LEU A 180 7.60 5.35 -17.45
C LEU A 180 7.53 4.28 -18.55
N LEU A 181 6.78 3.23 -18.31
CA LEU A 181 6.66 2.08 -19.22
C LEU A 181 5.65 2.33 -20.35
N GLY A 182 4.71 3.23 -20.12
CA GLY A 182 3.55 3.41 -21.00
C GLY A 182 2.50 2.32 -20.83
N LYS A 183 1.26 2.62 -21.24
CA LYS A 183 0.09 1.74 -21.05
C LYS A 183 0.27 0.32 -21.64
N LYS A 184 0.96 0.21 -22.80
CA LYS A 184 1.14 -1.08 -23.48
C LYS A 184 2.04 -2.05 -22.69
N ALA A 185 3.17 -1.59 -22.17
CA ALA A 185 4.09 -2.43 -21.40
C ALA A 185 3.54 -2.69 -19.99
N SER A 186 2.94 -1.69 -19.37
CA SER A 186 2.39 -1.79 -18.00
C SER A 186 1.35 -2.91 -17.85
N ARG A 187 0.54 -3.21 -18.89
CA ARG A 187 -0.42 -4.34 -18.83
C ARG A 187 0.27 -5.69 -18.65
N TRP A 188 1.48 -5.85 -19.22
CA TRP A 188 2.24 -7.09 -19.05
C TRP A 188 2.89 -7.18 -17.68
N VAL A 189 3.33 -6.05 -17.13
CA VAL A 189 3.80 -5.98 -15.73
C VAL A 189 2.66 -6.34 -14.78
N TYR A 190 1.45 -5.82 -15.00
CA TYR A 190 0.26 -6.18 -14.23
C TYR A 190 -0.03 -7.69 -14.28
N ALA A 191 -0.02 -8.28 -15.48
CA ALA A 191 -0.25 -9.72 -15.66
C ALA A 191 0.86 -10.55 -15.02
N LEU A 192 2.13 -10.12 -15.13
CA LEU A 192 3.26 -10.78 -14.47
C LEU A 192 3.11 -10.74 -12.95
N ASN A 193 2.73 -9.61 -12.39
CA ASN A 193 2.49 -9.49 -10.96
C ASN A 193 1.39 -10.45 -10.48
N LEU A 194 0.29 -10.63 -11.25
CA LEU A 194 -0.73 -11.63 -10.92
C LEU A 194 -0.14 -13.05 -10.91
N ALA A 195 0.65 -13.40 -11.93
CA ALA A 195 1.30 -14.70 -12.00
C ALA A 195 2.28 -14.90 -10.84
N LEU A 196 3.07 -13.88 -10.49
CA LEU A 196 3.98 -13.92 -9.35
C LEU A 196 3.25 -14.04 -8.00
N ALA A 197 2.10 -13.37 -7.83
CA ALA A 197 1.29 -13.50 -6.63
C ALA A 197 0.76 -14.93 -6.47
N VAL A 198 0.20 -15.52 -7.54
CA VAL A 198 -0.27 -16.90 -7.52
C VAL A 198 0.89 -17.88 -7.30
N GLY A 199 2.02 -17.69 -8.00
CA GLY A 199 3.22 -18.50 -7.83
C GLY A 199 3.79 -18.44 -6.41
N SER A 200 3.78 -17.26 -5.77
CA SER A 200 4.22 -17.12 -4.39
C SER A 200 3.28 -17.80 -3.39
N LEU A 201 1.97 -17.74 -3.62
CA LEU A 201 0.99 -18.48 -2.81
C LEU A 201 1.19 -19.99 -2.93
N TYR A 202 1.40 -20.51 -4.16
CA TYR A 202 1.70 -21.92 -4.37
C TYR A 202 3.00 -22.32 -3.65
N PHE A 203 4.07 -21.54 -3.79
CA PHE A 203 5.34 -21.78 -3.11
C PHE A 203 5.17 -21.80 -1.58
N ILE A 204 4.40 -20.88 -1.03
CA ILE A 204 4.10 -20.82 0.41
C ILE A 204 3.33 -22.06 0.84
N SER A 205 2.32 -22.49 0.07
CA SER A 205 1.52 -23.66 0.42
C SER A 205 2.36 -24.94 0.49
N GLU A 206 3.28 -25.15 -0.45
CA GLU A 206 4.15 -26.33 -0.48
C GLU A 206 5.20 -26.34 0.65
N ASN A 207 5.73 -25.19 1.02
CA ASN A 207 6.85 -25.13 1.97
C ASN A 207 6.39 -24.90 3.43
N LEU A 208 5.35 -24.11 3.66
CA LEU A 208 4.82 -23.84 5.01
C LEU A 208 3.90 -24.94 5.52
N ILE A 209 3.13 -25.60 4.64
CA ILE A 209 2.21 -26.67 5.05
C ILE A 209 2.95 -27.96 5.34
N ASN A 210 4.05 -28.23 4.66
CA ASN A 210 4.86 -29.43 4.91
C ASN A 210 5.62 -29.38 6.25
N ASP A 211 5.95 -28.20 6.76
CA ASP A 211 6.66 -28.01 8.03
C ASP A 211 5.73 -27.88 9.26
N THR A 212 4.49 -27.50 9.04
CA THR A 212 3.51 -27.33 10.12
C THR A 212 2.27 -28.14 9.75
N GLN A 213 1.81 -29.04 10.61
CA GLN A 213 0.49 -29.70 10.49
C GLN A 213 -0.68 -28.70 10.54
N ALA A 214 -0.50 -27.50 10.05
CA ALA A 214 -1.45 -26.41 10.05
C ALA A 214 -2.32 -26.46 8.80
N MET A 215 -3.51 -27.01 8.94
CA MET A 215 -4.66 -27.05 8.02
C MET A 215 -5.14 -25.67 7.53
N LEU A 216 -4.31 -24.67 7.36
CA LEU A 216 -4.81 -23.31 7.04
C LEU A 216 -4.91 -22.97 5.56
N PHE A 217 -4.22 -23.69 4.66
CA PHE A 217 -4.28 -23.42 3.21
C PHE A 217 -4.08 -24.69 2.38
N ASP A 218 -5.02 -25.62 2.38
CA ASP A 218 -5.02 -26.71 1.40
C ASP A 218 -5.72 -26.24 0.11
N PHE A 219 -4.94 -25.76 -0.85
CA PHE A 219 -5.43 -25.34 -2.19
C PHE A 219 -6.01 -26.48 -3.02
N ARG A 220 -5.95 -27.74 -2.54
CA ARG A 220 -6.55 -28.90 -3.21
C ARG A 220 -8.07 -28.98 -2.98
N ILE A 221 -8.64 -28.06 -2.19
CA ILE A 221 -10.08 -28.02 -1.87
C ILE A 221 -10.82 -26.95 -2.73
N ILE A 222 -10.13 -26.20 -3.59
CA ILE A 222 -10.69 -25.28 -4.57
C ILE A 222 -10.52 -25.85 -5.96
#